data_ac80d9df3af3e5f38431a9e33c2b02e4
#
_entry.id   ac80d9df3af3e5f38431a9e33c2b02e4
#
_cell.length_a   1.000
_cell.length_b   1.000
_cell.length_c   1.000
_cell.angle_alpha   90.00
_cell.angle_beta   90.00
_cell.angle_gamma   90.00
#
_symmetry.space_group_name_H-M   'P 1'
#
loop_
_entity.id
_entity.type
_entity.pdbx_description
1 polymer ?
#
loop_
_entity_poly.entity_id
_entity_poly.type
_entity_poly.pdbx_seq_one_letter_code
_entity_poly.pdbx_strand_id
1 'polypeptide(L)'
;ITNMKNYANEFFSKLQPSDPFFLYVGFGDTHRCHENSTIGTFCEYFGSGKNDQGIIPDWKPKWFTKEEMIVPKFLPDNDLVRDDLARFYTAVNRMDQGVGLILNELKIAGRVDDTLIIFFSDNGLPFPSGKTNLFTNQGQGEPCIVVNPLSTTPAHRSKQIVSSLDFAVTILDAVKMRYPTHAKAGHKPAILTGMSLLSSSFNVDKPAFASHQFHSLYCYYPMRSITSGNYRLVHNLNYNLEYGILEDVYNTPTWAKLMADGENGKPTGWIYDYNKYMKRPEWELYDLEADPLSLHNQASNTEKYGKIFSDLQNALNEWRQVTNDPWFDCNKPTTAHICSI
;
A
#
# COMPACT_ATOMS: atom_id res chain seq x y z
N ILE A 1 19.43 2.76 8.75
CA ILE A 1 19.24 1.48 9.45
C ILE A 1 20.09 1.42 10.73
N THR A 2 21.37 1.88 10.76
CA THR A 2 22.22 1.88 11.98
C THR A 2 21.55 2.60 13.16
N ASN A 3 21.03 3.79 12.96
CA ASN A 3 20.35 4.52 14.05
C ASN A 3 19.09 3.78 14.54
N MET A 4 18.35 3.15 13.63
CA MET A 4 17.16 2.36 14.00
C MET A 4 17.55 1.15 14.85
N LYS A 5 18.65 0.44 14.48
CA LYS A 5 19.22 -0.63 15.31
C LYS A 5 19.60 -0.10 16.70
N ASN A 6 20.31 1.02 16.77
CA ASN A 6 20.76 1.60 18.04
C ASN A 6 19.57 1.99 18.93
N TYR A 7 18.51 2.57 18.37
CA TYR A 7 17.29 2.90 19.10
C TYR A 7 16.55 1.64 19.57
N ALA A 8 16.50 0.58 18.76
CA ALA A 8 15.91 -0.69 19.17
C ALA A 8 16.72 -1.33 20.32
N ASN A 9 18.05 -1.33 20.23
CA ASN A 9 18.93 -1.79 21.30
C ASN A 9 18.71 -1.01 22.60
N GLU A 10 18.70 0.33 22.52
CA GLU A 10 18.44 1.19 23.68
C GLU A 10 17.04 0.91 24.28
N PHE A 11 16.03 0.73 23.41
CA PHE A 11 14.67 0.43 23.85
C PHE A 11 14.63 -0.90 24.63
N PHE A 12 15.15 -1.98 24.06
CA PHE A 12 15.14 -3.29 24.70
C PHE A 12 16.00 -3.35 25.97
N SER A 13 17.12 -2.62 26.02
CA SER A 13 17.99 -2.58 27.20
C SER A 13 17.33 -1.96 28.44
N LYS A 14 16.27 -1.18 28.27
CA LYS A 14 15.52 -0.53 29.37
C LYS A 14 14.36 -1.39 29.89
N LEU A 15 13.98 -2.46 29.17
CA LEU A 15 12.88 -3.33 29.56
C LEU A 15 13.32 -4.39 30.55
N GLN A 16 12.46 -4.68 31.51
CA GLN A 16 12.59 -5.90 32.30
C GLN A 16 12.10 -7.11 31.48
N PRO A 17 12.55 -8.33 31.77
CA PRO A 17 12.15 -9.53 31.01
C PRO A 17 10.63 -9.74 30.89
N SER A 18 9.85 -9.30 31.87
CA SER A 18 8.38 -9.44 31.92
C SER A 18 7.61 -8.23 31.44
N ASP A 19 8.31 -7.12 31.10
CA ASP A 19 7.61 -5.90 30.69
C ASP A 19 6.92 -6.11 29.34
N PRO A 20 5.62 -5.80 29.21
CA PRO A 20 4.99 -5.74 27.91
C PRO A 20 5.51 -4.54 27.13
N PHE A 21 5.62 -4.69 25.83
CA PHE A 21 6.06 -3.59 24.97
C PHE A 21 5.29 -3.50 23.66
N PHE A 22 5.33 -2.34 23.06
CA PHE A 22 4.93 -2.07 21.68
C PHE A 22 6.05 -1.28 21.00
N LEU A 23 6.60 -1.82 19.93
CA LEU A 23 7.64 -1.19 19.14
C LEU A 23 7.15 -1.04 17.69
N TYR A 24 7.05 0.18 17.21
CA TYR A 24 6.79 0.49 15.81
C TYR A 24 8.07 0.98 15.14
N VAL A 25 8.43 0.40 14.00
CA VAL A 25 9.60 0.77 13.21
C VAL A 25 9.16 1.08 11.78
N GLY A 26 9.26 2.34 11.37
CA GLY A 26 8.95 2.79 10.01
C GLY A 26 10.23 2.99 9.19
N PHE A 27 10.34 2.31 8.06
CA PHE A 27 11.45 2.51 7.11
C PHE A 27 11.04 3.54 6.05
N GLY A 28 11.93 4.50 5.75
CA GLY A 28 11.77 5.42 4.63
C GLY A 28 12.09 4.77 3.27
N ASP A 29 12.91 3.73 3.26
CA ASP A 29 13.03 2.86 2.09
C ASP A 29 11.74 2.01 1.99
N THR A 30 11.16 1.86 0.85
CA THR A 30 11.60 2.10 -0.53
C THR A 30 10.91 3.32 -1.18
N HIS A 31 10.66 4.37 -0.43
CA HIS A 31 10.08 5.60 -0.96
C HIS A 31 11.05 6.25 -1.97
N ARG A 32 10.52 6.96 -2.98
CA ARG A 32 11.34 7.79 -3.86
C ARG A 32 11.80 9.04 -3.12
N CYS A 33 12.96 9.56 -3.54
CA CYS A 33 13.55 10.76 -2.92
C CYS A 33 12.75 12.02 -3.25
N HIS A 34 12.73 12.95 -2.28
CA HIS A 34 12.09 14.26 -2.41
C HIS A 34 13.07 15.43 -2.51
N GLU A 35 14.37 15.17 -2.43
CA GLU A 35 15.37 16.26 -2.55
C GLU A 35 15.42 16.77 -4.00
N ASN A 36 15.49 18.08 -4.19
CA ASN A 36 15.36 18.78 -5.47
C ASN A 36 16.17 18.18 -6.64
N SER A 37 17.37 17.66 -6.37
CA SER A 37 18.24 17.07 -7.40
C SER A 37 18.01 15.56 -7.61
N THR A 38 17.18 14.93 -6.78
CA THR A 38 17.00 13.46 -6.75
C THR A 38 15.54 13.03 -6.83
N ILE A 39 14.59 13.96 -7.04
CA ILE A 39 13.17 13.64 -7.22
C ILE A 39 13.01 12.55 -8.27
N GLY A 40 12.25 11.52 -7.92
CA GLY A 40 12.00 10.38 -8.79
C GLY A 40 13.06 9.27 -8.75
N THR A 41 14.19 9.43 -8.03
CA THR A 41 15.14 8.35 -7.75
C THR A 41 14.80 7.62 -6.44
N PHE A 42 15.54 6.56 -6.10
CA PHE A 42 15.35 5.81 -4.85
C PHE A 42 16.40 6.13 -3.77
N CYS A 43 17.20 7.20 -3.95
CA CYS A 43 18.34 7.50 -3.08
C CYS A 43 19.24 6.26 -2.82
N GLU A 44 19.42 5.44 -3.82
CA GLU A 44 20.16 4.18 -3.74
C GLU A 44 21.63 4.36 -3.31
N TYR A 45 22.18 5.54 -3.51
CA TYR A 45 23.53 5.89 -3.10
C TYR A 45 23.64 6.38 -1.65
N PHE A 46 22.50 6.79 -1.03
CA PHE A 46 22.53 7.33 0.33
C PHE A 46 23.08 6.30 1.33
N GLY A 47 24.14 6.69 2.01
CA GLY A 47 24.83 5.85 3.00
C GLY A 47 25.71 4.74 2.44
N SER A 48 25.97 4.74 1.12
CA SER A 48 26.77 3.70 0.47
C SER A 48 28.28 3.96 0.46
N GLY A 49 28.73 5.14 0.85
CA GLY A 49 30.10 5.62 0.69
C GLY A 49 30.45 6.09 -0.72
N LYS A 50 29.50 6.06 -1.66
CA LYS A 50 29.67 6.55 -3.03
C LYS A 50 29.05 7.93 -3.19
N ASN A 51 29.56 8.71 -4.15
CA ASN A 51 28.99 10.01 -4.57
C ASN A 51 28.78 10.98 -3.39
N ASP A 52 29.69 10.98 -2.42
CA ASP A 52 29.63 11.84 -1.22
C ASP A 52 28.33 11.69 -0.39
N GLN A 53 27.64 10.55 -0.52
CA GLN A 53 26.36 10.27 0.16
C GLN A 53 26.52 9.65 1.56
N GLY A 54 27.70 9.81 2.19
CA GLY A 54 27.97 9.28 3.51
C GLY A 54 28.06 7.75 3.58
N ILE A 55 28.27 7.22 4.77
CA ILE A 55 28.40 5.78 5.03
C ILE A 55 27.42 5.37 6.12
N ILE A 56 26.60 4.36 5.86
CA ILE A 56 25.82 3.64 6.88
C ILE A 56 26.64 2.43 7.32
N PRO A 57 27.16 2.39 8.56
CA PRO A 57 28.11 1.34 8.99
C PRO A 57 27.56 -0.09 8.91
N ASP A 58 26.28 -0.26 9.16
CA ASP A 58 25.62 -1.57 9.19
C ASP A 58 25.04 -1.99 7.83
N TRP A 59 25.22 -1.19 6.77
CA TRP A 59 24.76 -1.56 5.45
C TRP A 59 25.93 -2.06 4.59
N LYS A 60 25.75 -3.25 4.00
CA LYS A 60 26.62 -3.79 2.97
C LYS A 60 25.89 -3.70 1.62
N PRO A 61 26.15 -2.64 0.81
CA PRO A 61 25.42 -2.41 -0.42
C PRO A 61 25.51 -3.58 -1.39
N LYS A 62 24.37 -4.11 -1.80
CA LYS A 62 24.24 -4.97 -2.97
C LYS A 62 23.65 -4.14 -4.10
N TRP A 63 24.45 -3.93 -5.14
CA TRP A 63 24.04 -3.22 -6.33
C TRP A 63 23.42 -4.17 -7.30
N PHE A 64 22.27 -3.79 -7.85
CA PHE A 64 21.60 -4.52 -8.91
C PHE A 64 21.80 -3.79 -10.24
N THR A 65 21.81 -4.53 -11.35
CA THR A 65 21.92 -3.99 -12.70
C THR A 65 20.62 -4.22 -13.46
N LYS A 66 20.39 -3.45 -14.53
CA LYS A 66 19.19 -3.59 -15.36
C LYS A 66 19.08 -4.97 -16.03
N GLU A 67 20.20 -5.62 -16.29
CA GLU A 67 20.27 -6.96 -16.88
C GLU A 67 19.76 -8.06 -15.94
N GLU A 68 19.87 -7.84 -14.62
CA GLU A 68 19.36 -8.75 -13.59
C GLU A 68 17.84 -8.62 -13.37
N MET A 69 17.22 -7.54 -13.89
CA MET A 69 15.82 -7.25 -13.57
C MET A 69 14.83 -8.09 -14.37
N ILE A 70 13.93 -8.72 -13.65
CA ILE A 70 12.72 -9.33 -14.21
C ILE A 70 11.61 -8.29 -14.09
N VAL A 71 11.20 -7.73 -15.23
CA VAL A 71 10.18 -6.68 -15.24
C VAL A 71 8.80 -7.29 -14.98
N PRO A 72 8.07 -6.81 -13.95
CA PRO A 72 6.72 -7.26 -13.70
C PRO A 72 5.79 -6.92 -14.87
N LYS A 73 4.79 -7.77 -15.14
CA LYS A 73 3.87 -7.61 -16.28
C LYS A 73 3.11 -6.28 -16.30
N PHE A 74 2.94 -5.64 -15.17
CA PHE A 74 2.26 -4.34 -15.06
C PHE A 74 3.15 -3.13 -15.42
N LEU A 75 4.41 -3.35 -15.76
CA LEU A 75 5.32 -2.30 -16.24
C LEU A 75 5.75 -2.59 -17.68
N PRO A 76 6.06 -1.57 -18.49
CA PRO A 76 6.64 -1.78 -19.81
C PRO A 76 8.08 -2.27 -19.69
N ASP A 77 8.44 -3.30 -20.47
CA ASP A 77 9.81 -3.83 -20.45
C ASP A 77 10.71 -3.01 -21.39
N ASN A 78 11.48 -2.12 -20.81
CA ASN A 78 12.49 -1.30 -21.50
C ASN A 78 13.61 -0.92 -20.53
N ASP A 79 14.70 -0.38 -21.06
CA ASP A 79 15.89 -0.02 -20.28
C ASP A 79 15.61 0.97 -19.14
N LEU A 80 14.71 1.95 -19.33
CA LEU A 80 14.38 2.92 -18.28
C LEU A 80 13.73 2.26 -17.08
N VAL A 81 12.77 1.35 -17.33
CA VAL A 81 12.09 0.59 -16.26
C VAL A 81 13.06 -0.37 -15.59
N ARG A 82 13.92 -1.02 -16.35
CA ARG A 82 14.93 -1.93 -15.80
C ARG A 82 15.95 -1.22 -14.92
N ASP A 83 16.42 -0.04 -15.32
CA ASP A 83 17.28 0.81 -14.49
C ASP A 83 16.58 1.26 -13.21
N ASP A 84 15.32 1.68 -13.32
CA ASP A 84 14.51 2.14 -12.18
C ASP A 84 14.25 0.99 -11.19
N LEU A 85 13.96 -0.21 -11.67
CA LEU A 85 13.84 -1.43 -10.86
C LEU A 85 15.15 -1.80 -10.17
N ALA A 86 16.30 -1.70 -10.85
CA ALA A 86 17.59 -1.99 -10.25
C ALA A 86 17.91 -1.07 -9.07
N ARG A 87 17.60 0.22 -9.20
CA ARG A 87 17.69 1.21 -8.11
C ARG A 87 16.75 0.89 -6.96
N PHE A 88 15.50 0.55 -7.27
CA PHE A 88 14.51 0.10 -6.29
C PHE A 88 14.99 -1.13 -5.51
N TYR A 89 15.50 -2.16 -6.18
CA TYR A 89 16.03 -3.36 -5.52
C TYR A 89 17.25 -3.07 -4.65
N THR A 90 18.08 -2.09 -5.03
CA THR A 90 19.20 -1.64 -4.19
C THR A 90 18.69 -0.99 -2.89
N ALA A 91 17.63 -0.17 -2.96
CA ALA A 91 16.98 0.41 -1.78
C ALA A 91 16.27 -0.67 -0.93
N VAL A 92 15.57 -1.63 -1.57
CA VAL A 92 14.99 -2.80 -0.89
C VAL A 92 16.06 -3.58 -0.11
N ASN A 93 17.24 -3.77 -0.69
CA ASN A 93 18.33 -4.46 0.00
C ASN A 93 18.81 -3.71 1.25
N ARG A 94 18.79 -2.37 1.25
CA ARG A 94 19.10 -1.57 2.45
C ARG A 94 18.02 -1.73 3.52
N MET A 95 16.76 -1.68 3.14
CA MET A 95 15.64 -1.92 4.05
C MET A 95 15.67 -3.33 4.65
N ASP A 96 15.86 -4.34 3.82
CA ASP A 96 15.91 -5.75 4.25
C ASP A 96 17.00 -5.99 5.29
N GLN A 97 18.21 -5.45 5.08
CA GLN A 97 19.26 -5.49 6.08
C GLN A 97 18.87 -4.74 7.35
N GLY A 98 18.16 -3.62 7.23
CA GLY A 98 17.62 -2.88 8.38
C GLY A 98 16.61 -3.70 9.19
N VAL A 99 15.68 -4.39 8.53
CA VAL A 99 14.74 -5.33 9.16
C VAL A 99 15.50 -6.42 9.91
N GLY A 100 16.51 -7.02 9.26
CA GLY A 100 17.36 -8.03 9.87
C GLY A 100 18.06 -7.53 11.15
N LEU A 101 18.54 -6.28 11.17
CA LEU A 101 19.14 -5.68 12.36
C LEU A 101 18.14 -5.55 13.50
N ILE A 102 16.91 -5.07 13.25
CA ILE A 102 15.87 -4.94 14.28
C ILE A 102 15.47 -6.31 14.86
N LEU A 103 15.28 -7.30 13.99
CA LEU A 103 14.95 -8.67 14.42
C LEU A 103 16.09 -9.30 15.24
N ASN A 104 17.34 -8.95 14.93
CA ASN A 104 18.48 -9.39 15.71
C ASN A 104 18.52 -8.75 17.11
N GLU A 105 18.17 -7.46 17.26
CA GLU A 105 18.05 -6.82 18.58
C GLU A 105 16.93 -7.45 19.41
N LEU A 106 15.79 -7.78 18.81
CA LEU A 106 14.70 -8.52 19.44
C LEU A 106 15.19 -9.92 19.94
N LYS A 107 16.00 -10.60 19.12
CA LYS A 107 16.60 -11.89 19.47
C LYS A 107 17.60 -11.77 20.60
N ILE A 108 18.48 -10.77 20.60
CA ILE A 108 19.43 -10.49 21.67
C ILE A 108 18.71 -10.22 22.99
N ALA A 109 17.58 -9.51 22.93
CA ALA A 109 16.72 -9.26 24.08
C ALA A 109 15.98 -10.51 24.60
N GLY A 110 16.06 -11.66 23.91
CA GLY A 110 15.38 -12.90 24.27
C GLY A 110 13.86 -12.87 24.15
N ARG A 111 13.32 -11.99 23.27
CA ARG A 111 11.87 -11.68 23.19
C ARG A 111 11.22 -12.19 21.89
N VAL A 112 11.90 -13.04 21.10
CA VAL A 112 11.35 -13.56 19.83
C VAL A 112 10.13 -14.45 20.05
N ASP A 113 10.18 -15.30 21.10
CA ASP A 113 9.17 -16.34 21.34
C ASP A 113 7.91 -15.81 22.03
N ASP A 114 7.90 -14.54 22.45
CA ASP A 114 6.76 -13.89 23.10
C ASP A 114 6.27 -12.61 22.37
N THR A 115 6.77 -12.36 21.18
CA THR A 115 6.43 -11.15 20.40
C THR A 115 5.61 -11.48 19.14
N LEU A 116 4.43 -10.86 19.03
CA LEU A 116 3.68 -10.80 17.76
C LEU A 116 4.39 -9.81 16.82
N ILE A 117 4.84 -10.28 15.66
CA ILE A 117 5.51 -9.45 14.65
C ILE A 117 4.58 -9.28 13.47
N ILE A 118 4.35 -8.03 13.06
CA ILE A 118 3.60 -7.69 11.85
C ILE A 118 4.52 -6.87 10.95
N PHE A 119 4.86 -7.41 9.78
CA PHE A 119 5.59 -6.71 8.73
C PHE A 119 4.64 -6.44 7.57
N PHE A 120 4.54 -5.19 7.14
CA PHE A 120 3.66 -4.79 6.04
C PHE A 120 4.15 -3.53 5.35
N SER A 121 3.64 -3.26 4.15
CA SER A 121 3.76 -1.97 3.47
C SER A 121 2.48 -1.15 3.68
N ASP A 122 2.62 0.18 3.76
CA ASP A 122 1.52 1.12 3.95
C ASP A 122 0.76 1.41 2.64
N ASN A 123 1.44 1.24 1.50
CA ASN A 123 0.88 1.48 0.16
C ASN A 123 1.68 0.75 -0.92
N GLY A 124 1.17 0.78 -2.16
CA GLY A 124 1.74 0.11 -3.32
C GLY A 124 3.08 0.66 -3.78
N LEU A 125 3.68 -0.06 -4.71
CA LEU A 125 4.97 0.27 -5.30
C LEU A 125 4.96 1.68 -5.92
N PRO A 126 6.02 2.49 -5.76
CA PRO A 126 6.11 3.82 -6.36
C PRO A 126 6.49 3.77 -7.85
N PHE A 127 5.69 3.06 -8.62
CA PHE A 127 5.80 2.87 -10.07
C PHE A 127 4.47 3.16 -10.75
N PRO A 128 4.44 3.36 -12.09
CA PRO A 128 3.18 3.43 -12.83
C PRO A 128 2.24 2.27 -12.48
N SER A 129 0.96 2.54 -12.26
CA SER A 129 -0.07 1.62 -11.75
C SER A 129 0.12 1.10 -10.30
N GLY A 130 1.12 1.58 -9.61
CA GLY A 130 1.37 1.24 -8.19
C GLY A 130 0.55 2.11 -7.22
N LYS A 131 1.22 2.71 -6.23
CA LYS A 131 0.55 3.47 -5.16
C LYS A 131 -0.36 4.59 -5.68
N THR A 132 -1.24 5.10 -4.82
CA THR A 132 -2.24 6.16 -5.04
C THR A 132 -3.47 5.75 -5.86
N ASN A 133 -3.63 4.51 -6.26
CA ASN A 133 -4.85 4.04 -6.90
C ASN A 133 -5.50 2.85 -6.18
N LEU A 134 -6.81 2.69 -6.37
CA LEU A 134 -7.59 1.60 -5.81
C LEU A 134 -8.10 0.60 -6.87
N PHE A 135 -7.74 0.79 -8.14
CA PHE A 135 -8.24 -0.03 -9.24
C PHE A 135 -7.27 -1.11 -9.72
N THR A 136 -6.01 -1.11 -9.25
CA THR A 136 -5.03 -2.18 -9.56
C THR A 136 -4.65 -2.98 -8.32
N ASN A 137 -4.17 -4.21 -8.53
CA ASN A 137 -3.59 -4.99 -7.43
C ASN A 137 -2.29 -4.38 -6.91
N GLN A 138 -1.51 -3.72 -7.77
CA GLN A 138 -0.26 -3.06 -7.40
C GLN A 138 -0.48 -1.80 -6.54
N GLY A 139 -1.70 -1.26 -6.55
CA GLY A 139 -2.10 -0.13 -5.70
C GLY A 139 -2.67 -0.54 -4.34
N GLN A 140 -3.16 -1.79 -4.22
CA GLN A 140 -3.83 -2.27 -3.00
C GLN A 140 -3.25 -3.57 -2.42
N GLY A 141 -2.51 -4.35 -3.21
CA GLY A 141 -2.02 -5.68 -2.82
C GLY A 141 -0.64 -5.62 -2.19
N GLU A 142 -0.57 -5.22 -0.93
CA GLU A 142 0.67 -4.99 -0.22
C GLU A 142 1.23 -6.26 0.44
N PRO A 143 2.55 -6.39 0.59
CA PRO A 143 3.13 -7.47 1.36
C PRO A 143 2.67 -7.38 2.83
N CYS A 144 2.25 -8.52 3.39
CA CYS A 144 1.93 -8.64 4.80
C CYS A 144 2.43 -9.98 5.33
N ILE A 145 3.25 -9.94 6.38
CA ILE A 145 3.74 -11.12 7.09
C ILE A 145 3.39 -10.97 8.57
N VAL A 146 2.74 -12.00 9.12
CA VAL A 146 2.39 -12.05 10.54
C VAL A 146 3.06 -13.25 11.17
N VAL A 147 3.89 -13.00 12.20
CA VAL A 147 4.49 -14.04 13.02
C VAL A 147 3.81 -14.00 14.39
N ASN A 148 2.98 -15.01 14.64
CA ASN A 148 2.33 -15.19 15.94
C ASN A 148 3.04 -16.30 16.72
N PRO A 149 3.76 -15.98 17.82
CA PRO A 149 4.50 -16.97 18.58
C PRO A 149 3.59 -18.03 19.22
N LEU A 150 2.32 -17.73 19.42
CA LEU A 150 1.33 -18.66 19.97
C LEU A 150 0.68 -19.56 18.92
N SER A 151 1.00 -19.36 17.63
CA SER A 151 0.43 -20.17 16.56
C SER A 151 1.07 -21.55 16.50
N THR A 152 0.24 -22.58 16.47
CA THR A 152 0.68 -23.96 16.19
C THR A 152 0.62 -24.30 14.70
N THR A 153 0.08 -23.39 13.87
CA THR A 153 -0.02 -23.57 12.43
C THR A 153 1.36 -23.35 11.78
N PRO A 154 1.85 -24.28 10.95
CA PRO A 154 3.08 -24.08 10.21
C PRO A 154 3.01 -22.83 9.32
N ALA A 155 4.18 -22.25 8.99
CA ALA A 155 4.26 -21.13 8.07
C ALA A 155 3.59 -21.48 6.74
N HIS A 156 2.70 -20.63 6.27
CA HIS A 156 1.95 -20.83 5.03
C HIS A 156 1.59 -19.48 4.40
N ARG A 157 1.25 -19.53 3.10
CA ARG A 157 0.69 -18.38 2.40
C ARG A 157 -0.83 -18.42 2.51
N SER A 158 -1.40 -17.44 3.19
CA SER A 158 -2.85 -17.28 3.28
C SER A 158 -3.43 -16.66 2.00
N LYS A 159 -4.68 -17.05 1.66
CA LYS A 159 -5.49 -16.39 0.63
C LYS A 159 -6.47 -15.37 1.22
N GLN A 160 -6.45 -15.17 2.52
CA GLN A 160 -7.33 -14.23 3.21
C GLN A 160 -6.99 -12.79 2.81
N ILE A 161 -8.03 -11.97 2.66
CA ILE A 161 -7.87 -10.53 2.39
C ILE A 161 -7.66 -9.83 3.73
N VAL A 162 -6.49 -9.22 3.89
CA VAL A 162 -6.12 -8.43 5.07
C VAL A 162 -6.22 -6.96 4.73
N SER A 163 -6.84 -6.18 5.61
CA SER A 163 -6.86 -4.73 5.54
C SER A 163 -5.93 -4.14 6.60
N SER A 164 -5.30 -2.98 6.33
CA SER A 164 -4.55 -2.26 7.36
C SER A 164 -5.41 -1.88 8.58
N LEU A 165 -6.74 -1.80 8.42
CA LEU A 165 -7.71 -1.63 9.50
C LEU A 165 -7.71 -2.81 10.49
N ASP A 166 -7.25 -3.99 10.08
CA ASP A 166 -7.20 -5.19 10.92
C ASP A 166 -6.05 -5.16 11.92
N PHE A 167 -4.99 -4.40 11.65
CA PHE A 167 -3.78 -4.40 12.48
C PHE A 167 -4.02 -3.84 13.88
N ALA A 168 -4.69 -2.69 13.99
CA ALA A 168 -5.00 -2.10 15.29
C ALA A 168 -5.86 -3.04 16.15
N VAL A 169 -6.87 -3.65 15.54
CA VAL A 169 -7.75 -4.64 16.22
C VAL A 169 -6.96 -5.88 16.64
N THR A 170 -6.04 -6.36 15.79
CA THR A 170 -5.18 -7.51 16.08
C THR A 170 -4.24 -7.22 17.25
N ILE A 171 -3.61 -6.04 17.28
CA ILE A 171 -2.70 -5.65 18.37
C ILE A 171 -3.46 -5.57 19.69
N LEU A 172 -4.63 -4.94 19.71
CA LEU A 172 -5.46 -4.84 20.91
C LEU A 172 -5.95 -6.20 21.40
N ASP A 173 -6.33 -7.08 20.47
CA ASP A 173 -6.73 -8.45 20.81
C ASP A 173 -5.56 -9.27 21.38
N ALA A 174 -4.35 -9.14 20.80
CA ALA A 174 -3.15 -9.81 21.31
C ALA A 174 -2.85 -9.48 22.79
N VAL A 175 -3.05 -8.21 23.18
CA VAL A 175 -2.84 -7.73 24.54
C VAL A 175 -4.11 -7.72 25.39
N LYS A 176 -5.22 -8.29 24.90
CA LYS A 176 -6.53 -8.36 25.57
C LYS A 176 -7.08 -7.01 26.02
N MET A 177 -6.79 -5.96 25.26
CA MET A 177 -7.32 -4.61 25.51
C MET A 177 -8.55 -4.33 24.64
N ARG A 178 -9.49 -3.59 25.20
CA ARG A 178 -10.62 -3.06 24.42
C ARG A 178 -10.20 -1.77 23.71
N TYR A 179 -10.76 -1.56 22.52
CA TYR A 179 -10.58 -0.30 21.81
C TYR A 179 -11.19 0.84 22.63
N PRO A 180 -10.44 1.92 22.88
CA PRO A 180 -10.97 3.06 23.61
C PRO A 180 -12.06 3.76 22.77
N THR A 181 -13.25 3.85 23.31
CA THR A 181 -14.40 4.56 22.71
C THR A 181 -14.26 6.06 22.94
N HIS A 182 -13.30 6.70 22.28
CA HIS A 182 -13.19 8.16 22.35
C HIS A 182 -13.88 8.79 21.16
N ALA A 183 -14.81 9.70 21.44
CA ALA A 183 -15.31 10.65 20.46
C ALA A 183 -14.66 12.00 20.70
N LYS A 184 -14.13 12.64 19.65
CA LYS A 184 -13.82 14.06 19.71
C LYS A 184 -15.11 14.81 20.03
N ALA A 185 -15.04 15.86 20.87
CA ALA A 185 -16.23 16.64 21.22
C ALA A 185 -17.02 17.09 19.96
N GLY A 186 -18.31 16.81 19.92
CA GLY A 186 -19.16 17.08 18.76
C GLY A 186 -19.15 16.06 17.64
N HIS A 187 -18.38 14.97 17.75
CA HIS A 187 -18.33 13.91 16.75
C HIS A 187 -18.83 12.58 17.30
N LYS A 188 -19.35 11.71 16.42
CA LYS A 188 -19.66 10.32 16.77
C LYS A 188 -18.37 9.55 17.03
N PRO A 189 -18.37 8.53 17.93
CA PRO A 189 -17.25 7.63 18.10
C PRO A 189 -16.87 6.97 16.77
N ALA A 190 -15.56 6.83 16.52
CA ALA A 190 -15.09 6.06 15.38
C ALA A 190 -15.48 4.58 15.54
N ILE A 191 -15.98 3.98 14.47
CA ILE A 191 -16.31 2.57 14.41
C ILE A 191 -15.11 1.83 13.82
N LEU A 192 -14.59 0.84 14.55
CA LEU A 192 -13.60 -0.08 14.00
C LEU A 192 -14.29 -1.07 13.08
N THR A 193 -13.93 -1.05 11.80
CA THR A 193 -14.44 -2.00 10.79
C THR A 193 -13.44 -3.12 10.49
N GLY A 194 -12.25 -3.09 11.11
CA GLY A 194 -11.27 -4.15 11.05
C GLY A 194 -11.66 -5.37 11.90
N MET A 195 -11.00 -6.49 11.64
CA MET A 195 -11.16 -7.75 12.39
C MET A 195 -9.78 -8.27 12.81
N SER A 196 -9.68 -8.82 14.02
CA SER A 196 -8.41 -9.40 14.48
C SER A 196 -7.99 -10.59 13.62
N LEU A 197 -6.75 -10.57 13.15
CA LEU A 197 -6.11 -11.68 12.44
C LEU A 197 -5.91 -12.92 13.33
N LEU A 198 -6.05 -12.77 14.66
CA LEU A 198 -5.97 -13.84 15.65
C LEU A 198 -7.34 -14.50 15.89
N SER A 199 -8.42 -13.90 15.36
CA SER A 199 -9.77 -14.41 15.55
C SER A 199 -10.04 -15.64 14.67
N SER A 200 -10.66 -16.67 15.23
CA SER A 200 -11.15 -17.83 14.48
C SER A 200 -12.24 -17.45 13.44
N SER A 201 -12.87 -16.29 13.60
CA SER A 201 -13.85 -15.76 12.65
C SER A 201 -13.23 -15.05 11.45
N PHE A 202 -11.90 -14.84 11.46
CA PHE A 202 -11.20 -14.25 10.32
C PHE A 202 -11.15 -15.27 9.16
N ASN A 203 -11.82 -14.97 8.08
CA ASN A 203 -11.99 -15.90 6.95
C ASN A 203 -11.79 -15.20 5.59
N VAL A 204 -11.79 -15.98 4.51
CA VAL A 204 -11.56 -15.51 3.13
C VAL A 204 -12.67 -14.62 2.57
N ASP A 205 -13.88 -14.70 3.12
CA ASP A 205 -15.04 -13.95 2.64
C ASP A 205 -15.17 -12.56 3.28
N LYS A 206 -14.30 -12.24 4.26
CA LYS A 206 -14.30 -10.93 4.89
C LYS A 206 -13.96 -9.85 3.86
N PRO A 207 -14.84 -8.85 3.65
CA PRO A 207 -14.54 -7.76 2.74
C PRO A 207 -13.44 -6.84 3.31
N ALA A 208 -12.58 -6.33 2.44
CA ALA A 208 -11.67 -5.24 2.74
C ALA A 208 -12.12 -3.98 2.02
N PHE A 209 -12.18 -2.88 2.77
CA PHE A 209 -12.53 -1.57 2.27
C PHE A 209 -11.28 -0.69 2.20
N ALA A 210 -11.21 0.14 1.16
CA ALA A 210 -10.14 1.11 1.02
C ALA A 210 -10.68 2.48 0.57
N SER A 211 -9.96 3.52 0.95
CA SER A 211 -10.26 4.89 0.57
C SER A 211 -9.00 5.63 0.16
N HIS A 212 -9.10 6.42 -0.89
CA HIS A 212 -8.10 7.37 -1.32
C HIS A 212 -8.79 8.72 -1.56
N GLN A 213 -8.17 9.83 -1.19
CA GLN A 213 -8.67 11.16 -1.43
C GLN A 213 -7.71 11.98 -2.28
N PHE A 214 -6.51 12.16 -1.77
CA PHE A 214 -5.41 12.89 -2.40
C PHE A 214 -4.08 12.44 -1.77
N HIS A 215 -2.99 12.58 -2.51
CA HIS A 215 -1.65 12.42 -1.96
C HIS A 215 -0.99 13.80 -1.71
N SER A 216 -1.18 14.70 -2.64
CA SER A 216 -0.78 16.10 -2.58
C SER A 216 -1.91 16.96 -3.15
N LEU A 217 -1.90 18.26 -2.92
CA LEU A 217 -3.02 19.16 -3.29
C LEU A 217 -3.42 19.04 -4.77
N TYR A 218 -2.48 18.74 -5.66
CA TYR A 218 -2.72 18.59 -7.09
C TYR A 218 -3.06 17.16 -7.54
N CYS A 219 -2.96 16.17 -6.65
CA CYS A 219 -3.35 14.78 -6.92
C CYS A 219 -4.68 14.43 -6.23
N TYR A 220 -5.66 15.34 -6.29
CA TYR A 220 -6.99 15.11 -5.76
C TYR A 220 -7.80 14.19 -6.69
N TYR A 221 -7.97 12.94 -6.29
CA TYR A 221 -8.80 11.98 -7.00
C TYR A 221 -9.45 11.00 -6.01
N PRO A 222 -10.54 11.38 -5.36
CA PRO A 222 -11.18 10.55 -4.35
C PRO A 222 -11.78 9.28 -4.94
N MET A 223 -11.41 8.16 -4.33
CA MET A 223 -11.88 6.82 -4.68
C MET A 223 -12.31 6.07 -3.44
N ARG A 224 -13.23 5.12 -3.60
CA ARG A 224 -13.59 4.12 -2.59
C ARG A 224 -13.60 2.76 -3.23
N SER A 225 -13.17 1.75 -2.50
CA SER A 225 -13.22 0.39 -3.00
C SER A 225 -13.62 -0.62 -1.94
N ILE A 226 -14.18 -1.72 -2.42
CA ILE A 226 -14.41 -2.95 -1.66
C ILE A 226 -13.81 -4.11 -2.44
N THR A 227 -13.05 -4.95 -1.74
CA THR A 227 -12.60 -6.25 -2.26
C THR A 227 -13.21 -7.34 -1.41
N SER A 228 -13.92 -8.27 -2.02
CA SER A 228 -14.57 -9.40 -1.36
C SER A 228 -14.50 -10.65 -2.25
N GLY A 229 -13.97 -11.73 -1.70
CA GLY A 229 -13.64 -12.90 -2.49
C GLY A 229 -12.73 -12.56 -3.66
N ASN A 230 -13.13 -12.94 -4.87
CA ASN A 230 -12.35 -12.67 -6.09
C ASN A 230 -12.74 -11.35 -6.79
N TYR A 231 -13.57 -10.51 -6.18
CA TYR A 231 -14.08 -9.32 -6.85
C TYR A 231 -13.65 -8.03 -6.15
N ARG A 232 -13.32 -7.03 -6.98
CA ARG A 232 -13.07 -5.66 -6.53
C ARG A 232 -14.03 -4.71 -7.24
N LEU A 233 -14.76 -3.91 -6.44
CA LEU A 233 -15.54 -2.79 -6.95
C LEU A 233 -14.86 -1.49 -6.53
N VAL A 234 -14.70 -0.56 -7.48
CA VAL A 234 -14.13 0.77 -7.25
C VAL A 234 -15.16 1.82 -7.67
N HIS A 235 -15.35 2.81 -6.81
CA HIS A 235 -16.13 4.02 -7.08
C HIS A 235 -15.18 5.22 -7.22
N ASN A 236 -14.99 5.70 -8.41
CA ASN A 236 -14.23 6.91 -8.72
C ASN A 236 -15.15 8.12 -8.53
N LEU A 237 -15.04 8.80 -7.39
CA LEU A 237 -15.94 9.88 -7.03
C LEU A 237 -15.73 11.14 -7.89
N ASN A 238 -14.57 11.27 -8.51
CA ASN A 238 -14.21 12.42 -9.36
C ASN A 238 -13.91 12.03 -10.80
N TYR A 239 -14.66 11.06 -11.33
CA TYR A 239 -14.47 10.46 -12.66
C TYR A 239 -14.54 11.45 -13.83
N ASN A 240 -15.05 12.66 -13.62
CA ASN A 240 -15.08 13.72 -14.61
C ASN A 240 -13.72 14.40 -14.85
N LEU A 241 -12.75 14.17 -13.96
CA LEU A 241 -11.39 14.65 -14.11
C LEU A 241 -10.45 13.52 -14.53
N GLU A 242 -9.31 13.91 -15.07
CA GLU A 242 -8.23 12.95 -15.31
C GLU A 242 -7.62 12.48 -13.98
N TYR A 243 -7.20 11.21 -13.94
CA TYR A 243 -6.54 10.63 -12.81
C TYR A 243 -5.16 11.29 -12.60
N GLY A 244 -4.94 11.82 -11.39
CA GLY A 244 -3.70 12.50 -11.06
C GLY A 244 -2.55 11.54 -10.80
N ILE A 245 -1.42 11.77 -11.43
CA ILE A 245 -0.20 10.98 -11.19
C ILE A 245 0.61 11.62 -10.07
N LEU A 246 1.01 10.79 -9.12
CA LEU A 246 1.85 11.19 -7.99
C LEU A 246 3.19 11.79 -8.46
N GLU A 247 3.64 12.85 -7.81
CA GLU A 247 4.83 13.61 -8.20
C GLU A 247 6.11 12.77 -8.29
N ASP A 248 6.33 11.88 -7.33
CA ASP A 248 7.50 11.01 -7.31
C ASP A 248 7.51 9.97 -8.46
N VAL A 249 6.34 9.61 -9.01
CA VAL A 249 6.21 8.80 -10.23
C VAL A 249 6.26 9.69 -11.47
N TYR A 250 5.57 10.85 -11.44
CA TYR A 250 5.49 11.79 -12.56
C TYR A 250 6.89 12.25 -13.02
N ASN A 251 7.79 12.50 -12.09
CA ASN A 251 9.15 12.97 -12.38
C ASN A 251 10.12 11.85 -12.79
N THR A 252 9.64 10.61 -13.00
CA THR A 252 10.51 9.52 -13.47
C THR A 252 10.69 9.53 -14.98
N PRO A 253 11.86 9.14 -15.50
CA PRO A 253 12.05 8.92 -16.95
C PRO A 253 11.05 7.88 -17.51
N THR A 254 10.69 6.88 -16.71
CA THR A 254 9.67 5.88 -17.04
C THR A 254 8.33 6.53 -17.34
N TRP A 255 7.82 7.39 -16.44
CA TRP A 255 6.54 8.06 -16.66
C TRP A 255 6.59 9.07 -17.79
N ALA A 256 7.66 9.86 -17.87
CA ALA A 256 7.85 10.84 -18.95
C ALA A 256 7.77 10.18 -20.35
N LYS A 257 8.36 8.97 -20.48
CA LYS A 257 8.26 8.20 -21.75
C LYS A 257 6.84 7.69 -21.99
N LEU A 258 6.18 7.12 -20.96
CA LEU A 258 4.81 6.63 -21.09
C LEU A 258 3.85 7.76 -21.51
N MET A 259 3.96 8.91 -20.88
CA MET A 259 3.17 10.11 -21.19
C MET A 259 3.43 10.59 -22.63
N ALA A 260 4.70 10.78 -22.99
CA ALA A 260 5.06 11.27 -24.33
C ALA A 260 4.60 10.32 -25.45
N ASP A 261 4.70 9.02 -25.25
CA ASP A 261 4.24 8.04 -26.24
C ASP A 261 2.69 7.97 -26.26
N GLY A 262 2.04 7.95 -25.09
CA GLY A 262 0.58 7.85 -24.98
C GLY A 262 -0.16 9.06 -25.56
N GLU A 263 0.30 10.28 -25.24
CA GLU A 263 -0.27 11.53 -25.76
C GLU A 263 -0.12 11.66 -27.29
N ASN A 264 0.95 11.11 -27.84
CA ASN A 264 1.18 11.09 -29.28
C ASN A 264 0.58 9.86 -30.00
N GLY A 265 -0.20 9.04 -29.30
CA GLY A 265 -0.84 7.84 -29.86
C GLY A 265 0.16 6.74 -30.27
N LYS A 266 1.38 6.78 -29.75
CA LYS A 266 2.40 5.75 -30.00
C LYS A 266 2.24 4.56 -29.05
N PRO A 267 2.69 3.35 -29.44
CA PRO A 267 2.73 2.22 -28.55
C PRO A 267 3.62 2.50 -27.32
N THR A 268 3.05 2.45 -26.14
CA THR A 268 3.77 2.69 -24.87
C THR A 268 4.55 1.47 -24.39
N GLY A 269 4.24 0.29 -24.91
CA GLY A 269 4.73 -0.99 -24.38
C GLY A 269 4.13 -1.34 -23.02
N TRP A 270 3.27 -0.50 -22.47
CA TRP A 270 2.58 -0.74 -21.20
C TRP A 270 1.35 -1.62 -21.40
N ILE A 271 1.03 -2.49 -20.45
CA ILE A 271 -0.13 -3.36 -20.55
C ILE A 271 -1.47 -2.59 -20.42
N TYR A 272 -1.45 -1.46 -19.72
CA TYR A 272 -2.62 -0.58 -19.59
C TYR A 272 -2.68 0.38 -20.78
N ASP A 273 -3.88 0.57 -21.33
CA ASP A 273 -4.15 1.64 -22.28
C ASP A 273 -3.99 3.00 -21.58
N TYR A 274 -3.08 3.84 -22.07
CA TYR A 274 -2.74 5.12 -21.44
C TYR A 274 -3.97 6.03 -21.25
N ASN A 275 -4.79 6.18 -22.29
CA ASN A 275 -5.96 7.06 -22.24
C ASN A 275 -7.04 6.53 -21.27
N LYS A 276 -7.26 5.23 -21.26
CA LYS A 276 -8.18 4.60 -20.29
C LYS A 276 -7.65 4.64 -18.88
N TYR A 277 -6.34 4.61 -18.71
CA TYR A 277 -5.71 4.75 -17.40
C TYR A 277 -5.88 6.17 -16.84
N MET A 278 -5.75 7.19 -17.67
CA MET A 278 -5.91 8.58 -17.28
C MET A 278 -7.38 9.01 -17.13
N LYS A 279 -8.31 8.40 -17.86
CA LYS A 279 -9.75 8.71 -17.82
C LYS A 279 -10.54 7.52 -17.30
N ARG A 280 -10.77 7.54 -15.98
CA ARG A 280 -11.47 6.43 -15.30
C ARG A 280 -12.98 6.62 -15.35
N PRO A 281 -13.77 5.56 -15.55
CA PRO A 281 -15.23 5.63 -15.43
C PRO A 281 -15.63 5.75 -13.94
N GLU A 282 -16.87 6.12 -13.68
CA GLU A 282 -17.41 6.24 -12.31
C GLU A 282 -17.29 4.94 -11.53
N TRP A 283 -17.64 3.83 -12.16
CA TRP A 283 -17.62 2.51 -11.53
C TRP A 283 -16.71 1.54 -12.29
N GLU A 284 -15.94 0.78 -11.52
CA GLU A 284 -15.10 -0.30 -12.06
C GLU A 284 -15.29 -1.57 -11.25
N LEU A 285 -15.59 -2.68 -11.94
CA LEU A 285 -15.67 -4.00 -11.35
C LEU A 285 -14.64 -4.92 -11.99
N TYR A 286 -13.87 -5.60 -11.17
CA TYR A 286 -12.84 -6.53 -11.61
C TYR A 286 -13.04 -7.92 -10.99
N ASP A 287 -12.89 -8.96 -11.82
CA ASP A 287 -12.78 -10.36 -11.41
C ASP A 287 -11.27 -10.68 -11.28
N LEU A 288 -10.74 -10.62 -10.07
CA LEU A 288 -9.31 -10.71 -9.79
C LEU A 288 -8.72 -12.12 -10.04
N GLU A 289 -9.57 -13.15 -10.13
CA GLU A 289 -9.12 -14.49 -10.51
C GLU A 289 -8.92 -14.60 -12.02
N ALA A 290 -9.87 -14.10 -12.79
CA ALA A 290 -9.81 -14.10 -14.25
C ALA A 290 -8.90 -13.00 -14.80
N ASP A 291 -8.81 -11.87 -14.11
CA ASP A 291 -8.08 -10.67 -14.51
C ASP A 291 -7.26 -10.09 -13.34
N PRO A 292 -6.18 -10.77 -12.94
CA PRO A 292 -5.36 -10.35 -11.78
C PRO A 292 -4.66 -8.99 -11.97
N LEU A 293 -4.62 -8.46 -13.19
CA LEU A 293 -4.05 -7.14 -13.48
C LEU A 293 -5.10 -6.02 -13.59
N SER A 294 -6.40 -6.36 -13.42
CA SER A 294 -7.50 -5.40 -13.50
C SER A 294 -7.52 -4.60 -14.82
N LEU A 295 -7.41 -5.32 -15.95
CA LEU A 295 -7.37 -4.74 -17.29
C LEU A 295 -8.78 -4.53 -17.89
N HIS A 296 -9.75 -5.34 -17.46
CA HIS A 296 -11.07 -5.43 -18.06
C HIS A 296 -12.16 -5.06 -17.05
N ASN A 297 -12.60 -3.81 -17.10
CA ASN A 297 -13.73 -3.36 -16.28
C ASN A 297 -15.04 -4.09 -16.70
N GLN A 298 -15.65 -4.80 -15.78
CA GLN A 298 -16.89 -5.58 -15.95
C GLN A 298 -18.14 -4.84 -15.46
N ALA A 299 -18.05 -3.60 -15.01
CA ALA A 299 -19.19 -2.88 -14.41
C ALA A 299 -20.40 -2.75 -15.35
N SER A 300 -20.18 -2.71 -16.67
CA SER A 300 -21.25 -2.66 -17.68
C SER A 300 -21.80 -4.02 -18.10
N ASN A 301 -21.15 -5.12 -17.71
CA ASN A 301 -21.58 -6.50 -18.03
C ASN A 301 -22.62 -6.98 -17.01
N THR A 302 -23.81 -6.41 -17.06
CA THR A 302 -24.89 -6.65 -16.10
C THR A 302 -25.47 -8.07 -16.18
N GLU A 303 -25.40 -8.70 -17.34
CA GLU A 303 -25.89 -10.08 -17.51
C GLU A 303 -25.11 -11.06 -16.62
N LYS A 304 -23.79 -10.98 -16.62
CA LYS A 304 -22.92 -11.88 -15.87
C LYS A 304 -22.66 -11.41 -14.44
N TYR A 305 -22.44 -10.11 -14.26
CA TYR A 305 -21.91 -9.54 -13.01
C TYR A 305 -22.88 -8.59 -12.29
N GLY A 306 -24.09 -8.36 -12.80
CA GLY A 306 -25.03 -7.38 -12.25
C GLY A 306 -25.37 -7.60 -10.77
N LYS A 307 -25.57 -8.88 -10.35
CA LYS A 307 -25.81 -9.20 -8.94
C LYS A 307 -24.59 -8.89 -8.07
N ILE A 308 -23.40 -9.32 -8.50
CA ILE A 308 -22.13 -9.08 -7.78
C ILE A 308 -21.89 -7.58 -7.64
N PHE A 309 -22.07 -6.82 -8.71
CA PHE A 309 -21.95 -5.37 -8.70
C PHE A 309 -22.88 -4.74 -7.66
N SER A 310 -24.16 -5.10 -7.68
CA SER A 310 -25.15 -4.57 -6.75
C SER A 310 -24.85 -4.93 -5.29
N ASP A 311 -24.47 -6.17 -5.02
CA ASP A 311 -24.13 -6.62 -3.67
C ASP A 311 -22.91 -5.85 -3.11
N LEU A 312 -21.86 -5.70 -3.90
CA LEU A 312 -20.65 -4.96 -3.51
C LEU A 312 -20.91 -3.46 -3.37
N GLN A 313 -21.74 -2.88 -4.26
CA GLN A 313 -22.12 -1.46 -4.18
C GLN A 313 -22.91 -1.17 -2.89
N ASN A 314 -23.85 -2.03 -2.53
CA ASN A 314 -24.62 -1.92 -1.29
C ASN A 314 -23.70 -2.00 -0.07
N ALA A 315 -22.81 -3.00 -0.02
CA ALA A 315 -21.86 -3.17 1.07
C ALA A 315 -20.88 -1.97 1.19
N LEU A 316 -20.40 -1.45 0.06
CA LEU A 316 -19.54 -0.27 0.05
C LEU A 316 -20.28 0.98 0.55
N ASN A 317 -21.52 1.18 0.14
CA ASN A 317 -22.34 2.29 0.58
C ASN A 317 -22.69 2.21 2.08
N GLU A 318 -23.02 1.02 2.58
CA GLU A 318 -23.23 0.79 4.01
C GLU A 318 -21.97 1.14 4.82
N TRP A 319 -20.80 0.64 4.39
CA TRP A 319 -19.54 0.96 5.04
C TRP A 319 -19.26 2.47 5.07
N ARG A 320 -19.50 3.17 3.96
CA ARG A 320 -19.37 4.63 3.88
C ARG A 320 -20.29 5.36 4.85
N GLN A 321 -21.53 4.88 5.01
CA GLN A 321 -22.48 5.46 5.96
C GLN A 321 -22.06 5.26 7.41
N VAL A 322 -21.71 4.02 7.80
CA VAL A 322 -21.35 3.71 9.19
C VAL A 322 -20.03 4.35 9.62
N THR A 323 -19.12 4.58 8.68
CA THR A 323 -17.85 5.27 8.94
C THR A 323 -17.93 6.80 8.83
N ASN A 324 -19.11 7.37 8.53
CA ASN A 324 -19.32 8.79 8.25
C ASN A 324 -18.34 9.31 7.19
N ASP A 325 -18.24 8.60 6.05
CA ASP A 325 -17.38 9.01 4.94
C ASP A 325 -17.75 10.45 4.50
N PRO A 326 -16.83 11.43 4.58
CA PRO A 326 -17.14 12.83 4.27
C PRO A 326 -17.55 13.04 2.81
N TRP A 327 -17.25 12.10 1.92
CA TRP A 327 -17.65 12.14 0.51
C TRP A 327 -18.95 11.37 0.23
N PHE A 328 -19.64 10.84 1.26
CA PHE A 328 -20.86 10.05 1.07
C PHE A 328 -22.02 10.88 0.50
N ASP A 329 -22.22 12.09 1.03
CA ASP A 329 -23.28 13.01 0.60
C ASP A 329 -22.86 13.95 -0.53
N CYS A 330 -21.63 13.82 -1.03
CA CYS A 330 -21.13 14.59 -2.16
C CYS A 330 -21.70 14.03 -3.47
N ASN A 331 -22.91 14.42 -3.81
CA ASN A 331 -23.63 13.93 -4.99
C ASN A 331 -22.99 14.28 -6.34
N LYS A 332 -22.04 15.20 -6.40
CA LYS A 332 -21.17 15.51 -7.56
C LYS A 332 -19.94 16.26 -7.07
N PRO A 333 -18.79 15.62 -6.90
CA PRO A 333 -17.55 16.35 -6.68
C PRO A 333 -17.19 17.10 -7.95
N THR A 334 -17.64 18.33 -8.05
CA THR A 334 -17.11 19.28 -9.03
C THR A 334 -15.85 19.91 -8.48
N THR A 335 -14.96 20.37 -9.32
CA THR A 335 -13.71 21.07 -8.96
C THR A 335 -13.89 22.26 -7.99
N ALA A 336 -15.13 22.71 -7.77
CA ALA A 336 -15.48 23.83 -6.91
C ALA A 336 -16.06 23.42 -5.55
N HIS A 337 -16.39 22.15 -5.34
CA HIS A 337 -16.97 21.64 -4.08
C HIS A 337 -16.04 20.63 -3.43
N ILE A 338 -15.09 21.14 -2.64
CA ILE A 338 -14.62 20.39 -1.48
C ILE A 338 -15.84 20.24 -0.60
N CYS A 339 -16.31 19.02 -0.36
CA CYS A 339 -17.34 18.80 0.63
C CYS A 339 -16.88 19.49 1.92
N SER A 340 -17.63 20.49 2.35
CA SER A 340 -17.36 21.13 3.63
C SER A 340 -17.51 20.08 4.72
N ILE A 341 -16.39 19.73 5.35
CA ILE A 341 -16.31 18.88 6.54
C ILE A 341 -16.84 19.66 7.73
#